data_67fc0cc298772c81c9ced31f4acc53d8
#
_entry.id   67fc0cc298772c81c9ced31f4acc53d8
#
_cell.length_a   1.000
_cell.length_b   1.000
_cell.length_c   1.000
_cell.angle_alpha   90.00
_cell.angle_beta   90.00
_cell.angle_gamma   90.00
#
_symmetry.space_group_name_H-M   'P 1'
#
loop_
_entity.id
_entity.type
_entity.pdbx_description
1 polymer ?
#
loop_
_entity_poly.entity_id
_entity_poly.type
_entity_poly.pdbx_seq_one_letter_code
_entity_poly.pdbx_strand_id
1 'polypeptide(L)'
;VTPTVPAKPVTPTVPAKPEKPAKPEKPAKPEKKTKQKKQTLPEKPAKPTKPVTPTVPAVPKAPSVPVVPVTPVVPHPTEPIPNVAPTPAPDRTSKVSFDFYGLEIKLPKVEIPVNKIGEMGNGNAIKALNSSTFEAKALPALKKQIDEMQLPDYFVAELVRDYAKALIGDASIVARTNLMHYILLLCGFDIRPAYEVTTGTPILLFPFDQMVFARTFLELNGQKFFIFTPDLEKLNVKEARFRTPQFSSPMKELRNVDLVIRKPLNIKGDVHNYTLTQGGITVKGSVNERLMKMVYKYPQMPVPCYAQSVLDANTHREVEEQIKAQIGTEVNLGNVNRLLHFVQSAFAYATDDEQFGFEKPYFFEELLYYPKCDCEDRSVFYATLLRNVMGVNNHLINFPGHECVSVSLPNENILGSFYEN
;
A
#
# COMPACT_ATOMS: atom_id res chain seq x y z
N VAL A 1 -27.47 12.97 62.66
CA VAL A 1 -27.65 13.07 61.20
C VAL A 1 -27.45 11.67 60.64
N THR A 2 -28.57 11.05 60.27
CA THR A 2 -28.62 9.65 59.75
C THR A 2 -28.27 9.67 58.25
N PRO A 3 -27.40 8.78 57.76
CA PRO A 3 -27.07 8.75 56.34
C PRO A 3 -28.22 8.08 55.53
N THR A 4 -28.63 8.76 54.46
CA THR A 4 -29.61 8.29 53.49
C THR A 4 -29.01 7.24 52.56
N VAL A 5 -29.67 6.08 52.47
CA VAL A 5 -29.29 4.97 51.57
C VAL A 5 -29.58 5.36 50.11
N PRO A 6 -28.68 5.16 49.14
CA PRO A 6 -28.98 5.43 47.74
C PRO A 6 -29.95 4.41 47.12
N ALA A 7 -30.87 4.88 46.31
CA ALA A 7 -31.88 4.06 45.60
C ALA A 7 -31.21 3.09 44.59
N LYS A 8 -31.78 1.87 44.50
CA LYS A 8 -31.33 0.84 43.51
C LYS A 8 -31.51 1.31 42.07
N PRO A 9 -30.60 0.95 41.18
CA PRO A 9 -30.71 1.24 39.77
C PRO A 9 -31.93 0.49 39.15
N VAL A 10 -32.69 1.21 38.33
CA VAL A 10 -33.82 0.66 37.55
C VAL A 10 -33.26 -0.16 36.40
N THR A 11 -33.67 -1.40 36.26
CA THR A 11 -33.30 -2.32 35.17
C THR A 11 -33.84 -1.77 33.83
N PRO A 12 -33.04 -1.65 32.75
CA PRO A 12 -33.55 -1.24 31.47
C PRO A 12 -34.47 -2.30 30.88
N THR A 13 -35.65 -1.87 30.40
CA THR A 13 -36.59 -2.71 29.66
C THR A 13 -35.99 -3.06 28.28
N VAL A 14 -35.92 -4.36 27.99
CA VAL A 14 -35.43 -4.87 26.69
C VAL A 14 -36.48 -4.48 25.62
N PRO A 15 -36.06 -3.85 24.49
CA PRO A 15 -36.98 -3.60 23.37
C PRO A 15 -37.46 -4.91 22.73
N ALA A 16 -38.72 -4.96 22.34
CA ALA A 16 -39.31 -6.10 21.66
C ALA A 16 -38.61 -6.36 20.31
N LYS A 17 -38.35 -7.64 20.05
CA LYS A 17 -37.74 -8.14 18.83
C LYS A 17 -38.58 -7.77 17.61
N PRO A 18 -38.02 -7.17 16.55
CA PRO A 18 -38.77 -6.88 15.34
C PRO A 18 -39.24 -8.17 14.65
N GLU A 19 -40.49 -8.15 14.18
CA GLU A 19 -41.09 -9.25 13.42
C GLU A 19 -40.32 -9.45 12.10
N LYS A 20 -40.13 -10.74 11.74
CA LYS A 20 -39.51 -11.13 10.47
C LYS A 20 -40.32 -10.64 9.28
N PRO A 21 -39.72 -10.02 8.27
CA PRO A 21 -40.41 -9.70 7.02
C PRO A 21 -40.92 -10.97 6.33
N ALA A 22 -42.11 -10.90 5.77
CA ALA A 22 -42.74 -11.97 5.02
C ALA A 22 -41.91 -12.34 3.78
N LYS A 23 -41.80 -13.64 3.53
CA LYS A 23 -41.05 -14.23 2.43
C LYS A 23 -41.61 -13.78 1.08
N PRO A 24 -40.86 -13.27 0.12
CA PRO A 24 -41.43 -12.92 -1.19
C PRO A 24 -41.87 -14.15 -1.94
N GLU A 25 -43.07 -14.04 -2.57
CA GLU A 25 -43.66 -15.09 -3.43
C GLU A 25 -42.79 -15.34 -4.67
N LYS A 26 -42.63 -16.60 -5.06
CA LYS A 26 -41.91 -17.04 -6.25
C LYS A 26 -42.56 -16.47 -7.51
N PRO A 27 -41.80 -15.89 -8.45
CA PRO A 27 -42.34 -15.52 -9.75
C PRO A 27 -42.80 -16.74 -10.57
N ALA A 28 -43.93 -16.59 -11.24
CA ALA A 28 -44.51 -17.60 -12.11
C ALA A 28 -43.61 -17.90 -13.32
N LYS A 29 -43.58 -19.18 -13.72
CA LYS A 29 -42.83 -19.68 -14.89
C LYS A 29 -43.30 -18.99 -16.17
N PRO A 30 -42.44 -18.50 -17.04
CA PRO A 30 -42.85 -18.01 -18.34
C PRO A 30 -43.19 -19.15 -19.30
N GLU A 31 -44.27 -18.96 -20.03
CA GLU A 31 -44.71 -19.86 -21.12
C GLU A 31 -43.74 -19.91 -22.30
N LYS A 32 -43.70 -21.10 -22.91
CA LYS A 32 -42.88 -21.38 -24.11
C LYS A 32 -43.38 -20.58 -25.33
N LYS A 33 -42.53 -19.69 -25.86
CA LYS A 33 -42.73 -19.11 -27.20
C LYS A 33 -41.70 -19.67 -28.18
N THR A 34 -42.26 -20.33 -29.17
CA THR A 34 -41.94 -20.50 -30.59
C THR A 34 -40.51 -20.22 -31.11
N LYS A 35 -40.01 -21.23 -31.78
CA LYS A 35 -38.78 -21.26 -32.58
C LYS A 35 -38.60 -20.04 -33.51
N GLN A 36 -37.54 -19.31 -33.39
CA GLN A 36 -37.02 -18.43 -34.41
C GLN A 36 -35.69 -18.93 -34.99
N LYS A 37 -35.54 -18.65 -36.31
CA LYS A 37 -34.56 -19.17 -37.24
C LYS A 37 -33.10 -18.89 -36.81
N LYS A 38 -32.24 -19.89 -37.07
CA LYS A 38 -30.78 -19.80 -37.13
C LYS A 38 -30.32 -18.58 -37.94
N GLN A 39 -29.68 -17.62 -37.33
CA GLN A 39 -28.80 -16.66 -38.00
C GLN A 39 -27.36 -17.20 -37.91
N THR A 40 -26.76 -17.24 -39.10
CA THR A 40 -25.34 -17.62 -39.33
C THR A 40 -24.40 -16.65 -38.63
N LEU A 41 -23.41 -17.17 -37.90
CA LEU A 41 -22.30 -16.40 -37.34
C LEU A 41 -21.46 -15.76 -38.48
N PRO A 42 -20.96 -14.55 -38.33
CA PRO A 42 -19.97 -13.98 -39.23
C PRO A 42 -18.61 -14.68 -39.05
N GLU A 43 -17.93 -14.85 -40.19
CA GLU A 43 -16.61 -15.44 -40.28
C GLU A 43 -15.55 -14.66 -39.48
N LYS A 44 -14.64 -15.42 -38.89
CA LYS A 44 -13.49 -14.94 -38.13
C LYS A 44 -12.55 -14.11 -39.02
N PRO A 45 -12.12 -12.92 -38.60
CA PRO A 45 -11.15 -12.13 -39.38
C PRO A 45 -9.81 -12.85 -39.50
N ALA A 46 -9.20 -12.76 -40.67
CA ALA A 46 -7.90 -13.34 -40.98
C ALA A 46 -6.78 -12.74 -40.12
N LYS A 47 -5.83 -13.59 -39.75
CA LYS A 47 -4.64 -13.27 -38.95
C LYS A 47 -3.80 -12.18 -39.65
N PRO A 48 -3.34 -11.13 -38.95
CA PRO A 48 -2.46 -10.13 -39.56
C PRO A 48 -1.10 -10.74 -39.91
N THR A 49 -0.63 -10.44 -41.10
CA THR A 49 0.71 -10.72 -41.63
C THR A 49 1.75 -9.95 -40.80
N LYS A 50 2.87 -10.61 -40.49
CA LYS A 50 4.01 -10.02 -39.76
C LYS A 50 4.53 -8.75 -40.44
N PRO A 51 4.86 -7.68 -39.69
CA PRO A 51 5.52 -6.50 -40.25
C PRO A 51 6.91 -6.84 -40.79
N VAL A 52 7.22 -6.36 -41.95
CA VAL A 52 8.57 -6.41 -42.55
C VAL A 52 9.46 -5.42 -41.81
N THR A 53 10.60 -5.86 -41.34
CA THR A 53 11.62 -5.06 -40.67
C THR A 53 12.18 -4.01 -41.62
N PRO A 54 12.18 -2.70 -41.28
CA PRO A 54 12.84 -1.69 -42.09
C PRO A 54 14.36 -1.85 -42.03
N THR A 55 14.98 -1.85 -43.21
CA THR A 55 16.43 -1.82 -43.38
C THR A 55 16.98 -0.47 -42.91
N VAL A 56 17.91 -0.48 -41.95
CA VAL A 56 18.60 0.72 -41.44
C VAL A 56 19.54 1.25 -42.51
N PRO A 57 19.50 2.55 -42.90
CA PRO A 57 20.47 3.15 -43.80
C PRO A 57 21.84 3.25 -43.12
N ALA A 58 22.91 2.99 -43.89
CA ALA A 58 24.28 3.08 -43.47
C ALA A 58 24.66 4.50 -43.01
N VAL A 59 25.32 4.60 -41.83
CA VAL A 59 25.85 5.84 -41.27
C VAL A 59 27.00 6.35 -42.12
N PRO A 60 27.03 7.64 -42.55
CA PRO A 60 28.18 8.23 -43.27
C PRO A 60 29.39 8.33 -42.34
N LYS A 61 30.56 7.97 -42.86
CA LYS A 61 31.86 8.15 -42.18
C LYS A 61 32.13 9.65 -41.95
N ALA A 62 32.49 9.99 -40.69
CA ALA A 62 32.93 11.32 -40.33
C ALA A 62 34.28 11.68 -41.01
N PRO A 63 34.49 12.95 -41.40
CA PRO A 63 35.73 13.39 -41.98
C PRO A 63 36.87 13.44 -40.96
N SER A 64 38.05 13.04 -41.36
CA SER A 64 39.28 13.09 -40.58
C SER A 64 39.70 14.52 -40.25
N VAL A 65 39.93 14.79 -38.94
CA VAL A 65 40.42 16.07 -38.44
C VAL A 65 41.90 16.20 -38.74
N PRO A 66 42.41 17.40 -39.22
CA PRO A 66 43.84 17.60 -39.45
C PRO A 66 44.63 17.63 -38.15
N VAL A 67 45.80 16.99 -38.20
CA VAL A 67 46.77 16.97 -37.08
C VAL A 67 47.41 18.35 -36.95
N VAL A 68 47.26 19.02 -35.82
CA VAL A 68 47.95 20.26 -35.44
C VAL A 68 49.35 19.94 -34.93
N PRO A 69 50.39 20.68 -35.33
CA PRO A 69 51.75 20.45 -34.84
C PRO A 69 51.89 20.73 -33.32
N VAL A 70 52.54 19.82 -32.61
CA VAL A 70 52.79 19.92 -31.16
C VAL A 70 53.93 20.88 -30.89
N THR A 71 53.66 21.96 -30.17
CA THR A 71 54.67 22.88 -29.63
C THR A 71 55.39 22.21 -28.42
N PRO A 72 56.73 22.38 -28.23
CA PRO A 72 57.43 21.78 -27.09
C PRO A 72 56.95 22.37 -25.75
N VAL A 73 56.56 21.48 -24.82
CA VAL A 73 56.15 21.84 -23.47
C VAL A 73 57.37 22.09 -22.60
N VAL A 74 57.45 23.31 -22.04
CA VAL A 74 58.39 23.66 -20.98
C VAL A 74 57.94 23.00 -19.67
N PRO A 75 58.77 22.34 -18.87
CA PRO A 75 58.38 21.73 -17.63
C PRO A 75 58.01 22.81 -16.59
N HIS A 76 56.77 22.84 -16.17
CA HIS A 76 56.31 23.60 -14.99
C HIS A 76 56.68 22.84 -13.69
N PRO A 77 56.93 23.55 -12.57
CA PRO A 77 57.16 22.91 -11.29
C PRO A 77 55.96 22.10 -10.86
N THR A 78 56.16 20.88 -10.42
CA THR A 78 55.13 19.94 -9.92
C THR A 78 54.52 20.50 -8.64
N GLU A 79 53.26 20.95 -8.71
CA GLU A 79 52.49 21.15 -7.51
C GLU A 79 52.22 19.80 -6.78
N PRO A 80 52.17 19.77 -5.45
CA PRO A 80 51.97 18.52 -4.72
C PRO A 80 50.57 17.98 -5.06
N ILE A 81 50.53 16.71 -5.50
CA ILE A 81 49.32 15.96 -5.81
C ILE A 81 48.45 15.97 -4.55
N PRO A 82 47.20 16.48 -4.60
CA PRO A 82 46.28 16.39 -3.49
C PRO A 82 46.06 14.92 -3.13
N ASN A 83 46.19 14.62 -1.84
CA ASN A 83 46.00 13.29 -1.28
C ASN A 83 44.55 12.85 -1.51
N VAL A 84 44.30 12.21 -2.66
CA VAL A 84 42.97 11.65 -2.99
C VAL A 84 42.75 10.49 -2.04
N ALA A 85 41.81 10.62 -1.16
CA ALA A 85 41.38 9.52 -0.29
C ALA A 85 41.11 8.26 -1.16
N PRO A 86 41.60 7.09 -0.75
CA PRO A 86 41.42 5.88 -1.56
C PRO A 86 39.95 5.65 -1.87
N THR A 87 39.65 5.55 -3.15
CA THR A 87 38.31 5.15 -3.60
C THR A 87 37.97 3.84 -2.91
N PRO A 88 36.78 3.73 -2.26
CA PRO A 88 36.40 2.50 -1.60
C PRO A 88 36.48 1.34 -2.58
N ALA A 89 37.14 0.25 -2.17
CA ALA A 89 37.25 -0.94 -2.99
C ALA A 89 35.88 -1.40 -3.42
N PRO A 90 35.64 -1.83 -4.68
CA PRO A 90 34.32 -2.28 -5.13
C PRO A 90 33.83 -3.40 -4.22
N ASP A 91 32.60 -3.26 -3.75
CA ASP A 91 31.92 -4.26 -2.91
C ASP A 91 31.87 -5.59 -3.67
N ARG A 92 32.70 -6.55 -3.29
CA ARG A 92 32.81 -7.89 -3.87
C ARG A 92 31.78 -8.86 -3.26
N THR A 93 30.84 -8.37 -2.48
CA THR A 93 29.78 -9.19 -1.90
C THR A 93 28.89 -9.71 -3.02
N SER A 94 28.74 -11.02 -3.15
CA SER A 94 27.78 -11.60 -4.10
C SER A 94 26.38 -11.15 -3.72
N LYS A 95 25.54 -10.83 -4.72
CA LYS A 95 24.17 -10.33 -4.51
C LYS A 95 23.16 -11.34 -5.04
N VAL A 96 22.00 -11.39 -4.43
CA VAL A 96 20.79 -11.97 -5.00
C VAL A 96 19.96 -10.86 -5.63
N SER A 97 19.31 -11.17 -6.75
CA SER A 97 18.39 -10.28 -7.45
C SER A 97 16.99 -10.86 -7.38
N PHE A 98 15.99 -10.01 -7.17
CA PHE A 98 14.57 -10.39 -7.16
C PHE A 98 13.70 -9.23 -7.63
N ASP A 99 12.50 -9.56 -8.08
CA ASP A 99 11.50 -8.58 -8.46
C ASP A 99 10.72 -8.09 -7.23
N PHE A 100 10.55 -6.78 -7.13
CA PHE A 100 9.68 -6.15 -6.14
C PHE A 100 8.77 -5.15 -6.85
N TYR A 101 7.55 -5.55 -7.14
CA TYR A 101 6.59 -4.77 -7.92
C TYR A 101 7.13 -4.25 -9.27
N GLY A 102 7.90 -5.08 -9.97
CA GLY A 102 8.54 -4.76 -11.25
C GLY A 102 9.83 -3.94 -11.10
N LEU A 103 10.39 -3.80 -9.90
CA LEU A 103 11.73 -3.28 -9.65
C LEU A 103 12.71 -4.42 -9.39
N GLU A 104 13.80 -4.45 -10.13
CA GLU A 104 14.90 -5.36 -9.81
C GLU A 104 15.64 -4.85 -8.57
N ILE A 105 15.51 -5.57 -7.45
CA ILE A 105 16.24 -5.29 -6.20
C ILE A 105 17.44 -6.22 -6.10
N LYS A 106 18.60 -5.66 -5.71
CA LYS A 106 19.86 -6.39 -5.55
C LYS A 106 20.40 -6.23 -4.14
N LEU A 107 20.28 -7.27 -3.32
CA LEU A 107 20.75 -7.29 -1.93
C LEU A 107 21.85 -8.34 -1.73
N PRO A 108 22.68 -8.22 -0.67
CA PRO A 108 23.76 -9.17 -0.42
C PRO A 108 23.27 -10.61 -0.30
N LYS A 109 23.98 -11.53 -0.95
CA LYS A 109 23.79 -12.97 -0.76
C LYS A 109 24.57 -13.41 0.47
N VAL A 110 23.91 -14.00 1.45
CA VAL A 110 24.50 -14.55 2.66
C VAL A 110 24.09 -16.00 2.82
N GLU A 111 24.95 -16.81 3.42
CA GLU A 111 24.62 -18.19 3.73
C GLU A 111 23.62 -18.26 4.88
N ILE A 112 22.54 -18.97 4.64
CA ILE A 112 21.47 -19.22 5.61
C ILE A 112 21.51 -20.69 6.01
N PRO A 113 21.49 -21.03 7.31
CA PRO A 113 21.51 -22.41 7.78
C PRO A 113 20.15 -23.11 7.61
N VAL A 114 19.71 -23.29 6.35
CA VAL A 114 18.35 -23.73 5.94
C VAL A 114 17.90 -24.97 6.68
N ASN A 115 18.76 -25.97 6.84
CA ASN A 115 18.42 -27.23 7.53
C ASN A 115 18.07 -27.00 9.01
N LYS A 116 18.75 -26.06 9.68
CA LYS A 116 18.51 -25.75 11.10
C LYS A 116 17.26 -24.91 11.31
N ILE A 117 16.89 -24.08 10.33
CA ILE A 117 15.72 -23.20 10.42
C ILE A 117 14.48 -23.82 9.76
N GLY A 118 14.61 -24.97 9.11
CA GLY A 118 13.49 -25.70 8.50
C GLY A 118 12.64 -26.51 9.48
N GLU A 119 13.05 -26.58 10.74
CA GLU A 119 12.33 -27.31 11.79
C GLU A 119 11.29 -26.41 12.46
N MET A 120 10.15 -27.01 12.83
CA MET A 120 9.14 -26.31 13.63
C MET A 120 9.63 -26.05 15.04
N GLY A 121 9.33 -24.87 15.60
CA GLY A 121 9.78 -24.47 16.92
C GLY A 121 10.84 -23.36 16.84
N ASN A 122 10.37 -22.14 16.89
CA ASN A 122 11.07 -20.94 16.46
C ASN A 122 12.31 -20.56 17.31
N GLY A 123 12.41 -21.00 18.55
CA GLY A 123 13.54 -20.65 19.41
C GLY A 123 14.90 -21.14 18.88
N ASN A 124 14.93 -22.31 18.25
CA ASN A 124 16.15 -22.87 17.66
C ASN A 124 16.50 -22.17 16.34
N ALA A 125 15.49 -21.79 15.55
CA ALA A 125 15.69 -21.07 14.32
C ALA A 125 16.34 -19.70 14.55
N ILE A 126 15.86 -18.92 15.52
CA ILE A 126 16.45 -17.63 15.89
C ILE A 126 17.91 -17.79 16.37
N LYS A 127 18.20 -18.79 17.22
CA LYS A 127 19.56 -19.07 17.65
C LYS A 127 20.50 -19.38 16.49
N ALA A 128 20.04 -20.19 15.53
CA ALA A 128 20.80 -20.54 14.33
C ALA A 128 21.05 -19.31 13.45
N LEU A 129 20.06 -18.43 13.31
CA LEU A 129 20.16 -17.19 12.53
C LEU A 129 21.02 -16.12 13.20
N ASN A 130 20.98 -15.98 14.52
CA ASN A 130 21.90 -15.12 15.27
C ASN A 130 23.37 -15.51 15.10
N SER A 131 23.63 -16.78 14.85
CA SER A 131 24.99 -17.28 14.56
C SER A 131 25.39 -17.11 13.09
N SER A 132 24.48 -16.64 12.24
CA SER A 132 24.75 -16.36 10.82
C SER A 132 25.41 -14.99 10.63
N THR A 133 25.89 -14.74 9.41
CA THR A 133 26.45 -13.43 9.05
C THR A 133 25.44 -12.44 8.57
N PHE A 134 24.13 -12.75 8.66
CA PHE A 134 23.05 -11.92 8.10
C PHE A 134 23.06 -10.49 8.68
N GLU A 135 23.09 -10.38 10.00
CA GLU A 135 23.05 -9.08 10.69
C GLU A 135 24.21 -8.17 10.28
N ALA A 136 25.43 -8.73 10.20
CA ALA A 136 26.61 -7.95 9.86
C ALA A 136 26.72 -7.61 8.37
N LYS A 137 26.29 -8.51 7.46
CA LYS A 137 26.57 -8.39 6.02
C LYS A 137 25.34 -7.96 5.21
N ALA A 138 24.14 -8.36 5.60
CA ALA A 138 22.93 -8.13 4.79
C ALA A 138 22.02 -7.05 5.38
N LEU A 139 21.86 -6.98 6.70
CA LEU A 139 20.94 -6.05 7.34
C LEU A 139 21.25 -4.56 7.03
N PRO A 140 22.51 -4.08 7.02
CA PRO A 140 22.79 -2.68 6.68
C PRO A 140 22.35 -2.32 5.25
N ALA A 141 22.58 -3.21 4.29
CA ALA A 141 22.16 -3.00 2.90
C ALA A 141 20.63 -3.05 2.75
N LEU A 142 19.95 -3.94 3.48
CA LEU A 142 18.49 -4.00 3.51
C LEU A 142 17.90 -2.71 4.10
N LYS A 143 18.39 -2.24 5.24
CA LYS A 143 17.95 -0.98 5.86
C LYS A 143 18.18 0.21 4.92
N LYS A 144 19.35 0.28 4.30
CA LYS A 144 19.65 1.30 3.29
C LYS A 144 18.64 1.28 2.12
N GLN A 145 18.29 0.09 1.60
CA GLN A 145 17.30 -0.05 0.53
C GLN A 145 15.91 0.41 0.97
N ILE A 146 15.49 0.06 2.20
CA ILE A 146 14.23 0.51 2.80
C ILE A 146 14.20 2.04 2.89
N ASP A 147 15.27 2.66 3.39
CA ASP A 147 15.37 4.09 3.56
C ASP A 147 15.42 4.83 2.21
N GLU A 148 16.17 4.32 1.23
CA GLU A 148 16.25 4.89 -0.13
C GLU A 148 14.90 4.89 -0.85
N MET A 149 14.10 3.84 -0.68
CA MET A 149 12.77 3.71 -1.24
C MET A 149 11.70 4.40 -0.38
N GLN A 150 12.03 4.80 0.84
CA GLN A 150 11.10 5.33 1.85
C GLN A 150 9.89 4.37 2.06
N LEU A 151 10.18 3.08 2.20
CA LEU A 151 9.14 2.07 2.32
C LEU A 151 8.39 2.19 3.64
N PRO A 152 7.04 2.31 3.62
CA PRO A 152 6.22 2.13 4.81
C PRO A 152 6.29 0.69 5.32
N ASP A 153 5.99 0.51 6.58
CA ASP A 153 6.20 -0.74 7.33
C ASP A 153 5.62 -1.99 6.64
N TYR A 154 4.43 -1.87 6.08
CA TYR A 154 3.81 -3.00 5.38
C TYR A 154 4.64 -3.45 4.17
N PHE A 155 5.15 -2.52 3.39
CA PHE A 155 6.00 -2.86 2.25
C PHE A 155 7.40 -3.31 2.65
N VAL A 156 7.89 -2.92 3.84
CA VAL A 156 9.11 -3.55 4.42
C VAL A 156 8.88 -5.04 4.63
N ALA A 157 7.71 -5.44 5.15
CA ALA A 157 7.40 -6.85 5.33
C ALA A 157 7.34 -7.62 4.00
N GLU A 158 6.79 -7.01 2.96
CA GLU A 158 6.75 -7.62 1.63
C GLU A 158 8.13 -7.71 0.98
N LEU A 159 8.95 -6.66 1.10
CA LEU A 159 10.35 -6.69 0.65
C LEU A 159 11.15 -7.80 1.35
N VAL A 160 10.96 -7.95 2.66
CA VAL A 160 11.60 -9.01 3.45
C VAL A 160 11.13 -10.39 2.99
N ARG A 161 9.85 -10.58 2.67
CA ARG A 161 9.32 -11.81 2.10
C ARG A 161 10.05 -12.20 0.81
N ASP A 162 10.17 -11.25 -0.11
CA ASP A 162 10.78 -11.50 -1.41
C ASP A 162 12.29 -11.69 -1.31
N TYR A 163 12.94 -10.95 -0.42
CA TYR A 163 14.36 -11.14 -0.12
C TYR A 163 14.63 -12.51 0.52
N ALA A 164 13.83 -12.92 1.52
CA ALA A 164 13.97 -14.23 2.13
C ALA A 164 13.81 -15.36 1.09
N LYS A 165 12.84 -15.21 0.17
CA LYS A 165 12.66 -16.14 -0.96
C LYS A 165 13.89 -16.17 -1.88
N ALA A 166 14.47 -15.01 -2.20
CA ALA A 166 15.66 -14.92 -3.04
C ALA A 166 16.91 -15.54 -2.40
N LEU A 167 17.02 -15.46 -1.06
CA LEU A 167 18.17 -16.02 -0.33
C LEU A 167 18.16 -17.55 -0.29
N ILE A 168 16.99 -18.17 -0.08
CA ILE A 168 16.91 -19.62 0.18
C ILE A 168 16.09 -20.41 -0.86
N GLY A 169 15.62 -19.72 -1.93
CA GLY A 169 14.93 -20.36 -3.06
C GLY A 169 13.67 -21.13 -2.62
N ASP A 170 13.53 -22.35 -3.17
CA ASP A 170 12.40 -23.24 -2.92
C ASP A 170 12.53 -24.07 -1.62
N ALA A 171 13.32 -23.59 -0.66
CA ALA A 171 13.37 -24.20 0.67
C ALA A 171 11.96 -24.28 1.30
N SER A 172 11.82 -25.11 2.33
CA SER A 172 10.54 -25.33 2.99
C SER A 172 9.89 -24.01 3.44
N ILE A 173 8.56 -23.97 3.42
CA ILE A 173 7.80 -22.80 3.91
C ILE A 173 8.15 -22.46 5.36
N VAL A 174 8.50 -23.47 6.17
CA VAL A 174 8.97 -23.28 7.55
C VAL A 174 10.26 -22.48 7.58
N ALA A 175 11.26 -22.84 6.77
CA ALA A 175 12.53 -22.12 6.69
C ALA A 175 12.32 -20.67 6.22
N ARG A 176 11.49 -20.44 5.21
CA ARG A 176 11.17 -19.10 4.70
C ARG A 176 10.48 -18.25 5.77
N THR A 177 9.48 -18.79 6.43
CA THR A 177 8.74 -18.09 7.49
C THR A 177 9.65 -17.75 8.68
N ASN A 178 10.52 -18.67 9.10
CA ASN A 178 11.46 -18.43 10.18
C ASN A 178 12.52 -17.37 9.80
N LEU A 179 13.00 -17.38 8.57
CA LEU A 179 13.91 -16.35 8.08
C LEU A 179 13.23 -14.97 8.02
N MET A 180 12.01 -14.90 7.45
CA MET A 180 11.21 -13.67 7.47
C MET A 180 11.01 -13.14 8.88
N HIS A 181 10.58 -14.00 9.80
CA HIS A 181 10.37 -13.61 11.20
C HIS A 181 11.63 -12.98 11.80
N TYR A 182 12.79 -13.64 11.64
CA TYR A 182 14.06 -13.12 12.13
C TYR A 182 14.42 -11.76 11.55
N ILE A 183 14.30 -11.58 10.23
CA ILE A 183 14.63 -10.32 9.56
C ILE A 183 13.68 -9.21 10.02
N LEU A 184 12.39 -9.49 10.15
CA LEU A 184 11.40 -8.51 10.62
C LEU A 184 11.64 -8.09 12.07
N LEU A 185 12.05 -9.01 12.94
CA LEU A 185 12.50 -8.67 14.29
C LEU A 185 13.72 -7.73 14.26
N LEU A 186 14.71 -7.98 13.39
CA LEU A 186 15.88 -7.09 13.19
C LEU A 186 15.49 -5.71 12.61
N CYS A 187 14.37 -5.63 11.91
CA CYS A 187 13.76 -4.37 11.47
C CYS A 187 12.98 -3.67 12.60
N GLY A 188 12.84 -4.29 13.77
CA GLY A 188 12.22 -3.72 14.95
C GLY A 188 10.71 -3.96 15.09
N PHE A 189 10.12 -4.89 14.32
CA PHE A 189 8.68 -5.20 14.40
C PHE A 189 8.37 -6.31 15.41
N ASP A 190 7.29 -6.18 16.19
CA ASP A 190 6.80 -7.19 17.13
C ASP A 190 6.00 -8.31 16.43
N ILE A 191 6.61 -8.93 15.44
CA ILE A 191 5.99 -10.03 14.70
C ILE A 191 6.02 -11.30 15.55
N ARG A 192 4.90 -12.01 15.61
CA ARG A 192 4.77 -13.27 16.35
C ARG A 192 4.68 -14.45 15.38
N PRO A 193 5.45 -15.51 15.59
CA PRO A 193 5.30 -16.72 14.81
C PRO A 193 4.13 -17.54 15.37
N ALA A 194 3.43 -18.22 14.48
CA ALA A 194 2.47 -19.24 14.84
C ALA A 194 2.46 -20.34 13.80
N TYR A 195 1.79 -21.45 14.11
CA TYR A 195 1.56 -22.52 13.16
C TYR A 195 0.18 -23.12 13.36
N GLU A 196 -0.41 -23.53 12.24
CA GLU A 196 -1.65 -24.29 12.26
C GLU A 196 -1.38 -25.69 12.82
N VAL A 197 -2.20 -26.14 13.78
CA VAL A 197 -1.90 -27.33 14.59
C VAL A 197 -2.01 -28.63 13.79
N THR A 198 -2.95 -28.69 12.84
CA THR A 198 -3.25 -29.90 12.07
C THR A 198 -2.25 -30.14 10.95
N THR A 199 -1.92 -29.08 10.20
CA THR A 199 -1.06 -29.15 9.02
C THR A 199 0.39 -28.82 9.31
N GLY A 200 0.67 -28.17 10.46
CA GLY A 200 1.97 -27.62 10.76
C GLY A 200 2.33 -26.38 9.92
N THR A 201 1.37 -25.81 9.18
CA THR A 201 1.63 -24.64 8.33
C THR A 201 2.04 -23.44 9.18
N PRO A 202 3.25 -22.88 8.96
CA PRO A 202 3.71 -21.72 9.71
C PRO A 202 3.05 -20.45 9.18
N ILE A 203 2.76 -19.54 10.10
CA ILE A 203 2.26 -18.20 9.81
C ILE A 203 3.00 -17.16 10.64
N LEU A 204 2.97 -15.91 10.20
CA LEU A 204 3.39 -14.76 10.96
C LEU A 204 2.16 -13.94 11.35
N LEU A 205 2.18 -13.40 12.54
CA LEU A 205 1.13 -12.62 13.16
C LEU A 205 1.64 -11.19 13.31
N PHE A 206 0.95 -10.25 12.70
CA PHE A 206 1.32 -8.83 12.63
C PHE A 206 0.44 -8.01 13.57
N PRO A 207 1.01 -7.28 14.52
CA PRO A 207 0.29 -6.26 15.27
C PRO A 207 0.31 -4.96 14.44
N PHE A 208 -0.85 -4.41 14.16
CA PHE A 208 -0.97 -3.11 13.52
C PHE A 208 -1.34 -2.03 14.52
N ASP A 209 -0.88 -0.80 14.30
CA ASP A 209 -1.30 0.36 15.10
C ASP A 209 -2.77 0.72 14.79
N GLN A 210 -3.20 0.46 13.55
CA GLN A 210 -4.56 0.70 13.10
C GLN A 210 -5.43 -0.55 13.22
N MET A 211 -6.74 -0.35 13.35
CA MET A 211 -7.69 -1.42 13.08
C MET A 211 -7.56 -1.85 11.63
N VAL A 212 -7.60 -3.16 11.39
CA VAL A 212 -7.59 -3.74 10.03
C VAL A 212 -8.89 -4.50 9.82
N PHE A 213 -9.56 -4.21 8.69
CA PHE A 213 -10.80 -4.85 8.31
C PHE A 213 -10.57 -6.03 7.38
N ALA A 214 -11.58 -6.88 7.24
CA ALA A 214 -11.61 -8.04 6.34
C ALA A 214 -10.41 -9.01 6.45
N ARG A 215 -9.69 -9.01 7.58
CA ARG A 215 -8.58 -9.94 7.85
C ARG A 215 -8.78 -10.72 9.14
N THR A 216 -8.39 -11.97 9.10
CA THR A 216 -8.41 -12.84 10.30
C THR A 216 -7.27 -12.46 11.25
N PHE A 217 -7.58 -12.44 12.54
CA PHE A 217 -6.63 -12.17 13.60
C PHE A 217 -6.73 -13.19 14.73
N LEU A 218 -5.66 -13.27 15.53
CA LEU A 218 -5.64 -13.93 16.83
C LEU A 218 -5.49 -12.86 17.92
N GLU A 219 -6.18 -13.03 19.03
CA GLU A 219 -5.99 -12.15 20.17
C GLU A 219 -4.99 -12.79 21.15
N LEU A 220 -3.91 -12.08 21.42
CA LEU A 220 -2.86 -12.48 22.35
C LEU A 220 -2.70 -11.39 23.40
N ASN A 221 -3.00 -11.71 24.67
CA ASN A 221 -2.90 -10.77 25.80
C ASN A 221 -3.67 -9.45 25.57
N GLY A 222 -4.86 -9.51 24.96
CA GLY A 222 -5.70 -8.34 24.69
C GLY A 222 -5.31 -7.52 23.44
N GLN A 223 -4.26 -7.93 22.72
CA GLN A 223 -3.84 -7.31 21.48
C GLN A 223 -4.19 -8.19 20.27
N LYS A 224 -4.67 -7.57 19.20
CA LYS A 224 -4.97 -8.25 17.93
C LYS A 224 -3.71 -8.40 17.09
N PHE A 225 -3.47 -9.61 16.62
CA PHE A 225 -2.40 -9.96 15.71
C PHE A 225 -3.01 -10.57 14.44
N PHE A 226 -2.80 -9.93 13.33
CA PHE A 226 -3.38 -10.31 12.05
C PHE A 226 -2.50 -11.32 11.32
N ILE A 227 -3.13 -12.29 10.65
CA ILE A 227 -2.41 -13.33 9.94
C ILE A 227 -1.78 -12.74 8.67
N PHE A 228 -0.48 -12.92 8.55
CA PHE A 228 0.31 -12.64 7.36
C PHE A 228 1.12 -13.88 6.99
N THR A 229 0.87 -14.44 5.81
CA THR A 229 1.63 -15.58 5.31
C THR A 229 1.73 -15.49 3.79
N PRO A 230 2.86 -15.92 3.19
CA PRO A 230 3.01 -15.97 1.74
C PRO A 230 2.01 -16.85 1.03
N ASP A 231 1.46 -17.87 1.71
CA ASP A 231 0.54 -18.87 1.16
C ASP A 231 -0.83 -18.83 1.86
N LEU A 232 -1.32 -17.65 2.26
CA LEU A 232 -2.59 -17.49 2.99
C LEU A 232 -3.78 -18.13 2.26
N GLU A 233 -3.79 -18.09 0.94
CA GLU A 233 -4.86 -18.65 0.10
C GLU A 233 -5.05 -20.18 0.28
N LYS A 234 -4.00 -20.86 0.75
CA LYS A 234 -4.02 -22.32 0.98
C LYS A 234 -4.50 -22.70 2.38
N LEU A 235 -4.70 -21.71 3.27
CA LEU A 235 -5.06 -21.95 4.66
C LEU A 235 -6.56 -21.74 4.90
N ASN A 236 -7.30 -22.78 5.30
CA ASN A 236 -8.67 -22.62 5.77
C ASN A 236 -8.70 -21.98 7.18
N VAL A 237 -8.61 -20.66 7.22
CA VAL A 237 -8.45 -19.90 8.46
C VAL A 237 -9.65 -20.00 9.40
N LYS A 238 -10.85 -20.31 8.87
CA LYS A 238 -12.09 -20.35 9.69
C LYS A 238 -12.13 -21.53 10.64
N GLU A 239 -11.48 -22.63 10.31
CA GLU A 239 -11.46 -23.88 11.09
C GLU A 239 -10.09 -24.16 11.71
N ALA A 240 -9.08 -23.35 11.37
CA ALA A 240 -7.71 -23.56 11.80
C ALA A 240 -7.52 -23.27 13.31
N ARG A 241 -6.74 -24.13 13.96
CA ARG A 241 -6.25 -23.91 15.32
C ARG A 241 -4.78 -23.53 15.27
N PHE A 242 -4.42 -22.48 15.98
CA PHE A 242 -3.06 -21.96 15.96
C PHE A 242 -2.37 -22.14 17.30
N ARG A 243 -1.08 -22.42 17.24
CA ARG A 243 -0.19 -22.41 18.40
C ARG A 243 0.92 -21.40 18.16
N THR A 244 1.18 -20.57 19.16
CA THR A 244 2.26 -19.58 19.17
C THR A 244 3.42 -20.13 19.99
N PRO A 245 4.59 -20.41 19.40
CA PRO A 245 5.76 -20.84 20.13
C PRO A 245 6.37 -19.66 20.91
N GLN A 246 7.00 -19.96 22.03
CA GLN A 246 7.85 -18.98 22.71
C GLN A 246 9.15 -18.77 21.92
N PHE A 247 9.61 -17.53 21.86
CA PHE A 247 10.88 -17.17 21.24
C PHE A 247 11.53 -16.03 22.02
N SER A 248 12.83 -15.86 21.83
CA SER A 248 13.58 -14.69 22.32
C SER A 248 13.91 -13.79 21.13
N SER A 249 13.48 -12.54 21.20
CA SER A 249 13.80 -11.56 20.17
C SER A 249 15.29 -11.19 20.21
N PRO A 250 15.96 -11.01 19.06
CA PRO A 250 17.29 -10.42 18.99
C PRO A 250 17.28 -8.92 19.37
N MET A 251 16.13 -8.27 19.27
CA MET A 251 15.94 -6.85 19.59
C MET A 251 15.27 -6.66 20.94
N LYS A 252 15.68 -5.63 21.68
CA LYS A 252 15.12 -5.30 23.00
C LYS A 252 13.78 -4.57 22.88
N GLU A 253 13.69 -3.67 21.92
CA GLU A 253 12.50 -2.85 21.68
C GLU A 253 11.88 -3.25 20.34
N LEU A 254 10.60 -3.55 20.37
CA LEU A 254 9.82 -3.91 19.20
C LEU A 254 8.58 -3.01 19.14
N ARG A 255 8.12 -2.74 17.94
CA ARG A 255 6.95 -1.91 17.66
C ARG A 255 5.95 -2.61 16.75
N ASN A 256 4.73 -2.14 16.77
CA ASN A 256 3.72 -2.53 15.80
C ASN A 256 4.09 -2.05 14.39
N VAL A 257 3.36 -2.54 13.42
CA VAL A 257 3.40 -2.12 12.02
C VAL A 257 2.44 -0.94 11.84
N ASP A 258 2.95 0.22 11.45
CA ASP A 258 2.12 1.39 11.10
C ASP A 258 1.69 1.29 9.63
N LEU A 259 0.37 1.33 9.38
CA LEU A 259 -0.19 1.30 8.03
C LEU A 259 -0.36 2.71 7.43
N VAL A 260 -0.30 3.78 8.22
CA VAL A 260 -0.40 5.14 7.70
C VAL A 260 0.90 5.53 7.00
N ILE A 261 0.81 5.87 5.73
CA ILE A 261 1.97 6.24 4.91
C ILE A 261 2.29 7.72 5.12
N ARG A 262 3.13 8.01 6.13
CA ARG A 262 3.45 9.39 6.54
C ARG A 262 4.53 10.05 5.71
N LYS A 263 5.32 9.26 4.97
CA LYS A 263 6.37 9.75 4.08
C LYS A 263 6.09 9.22 2.69
N PRO A 264 6.14 10.07 1.65
CA PRO A 264 5.93 9.63 0.28
C PRO A 264 7.00 8.61 -0.12
N LEU A 265 6.60 7.62 -0.91
CA LEU A 265 7.50 6.59 -1.40
C LEU A 265 8.44 7.17 -2.47
N ASN A 266 9.72 6.83 -2.39
CA ASN A 266 10.69 7.18 -3.42
C ASN A 266 10.85 6.02 -4.42
N ILE A 267 9.81 5.80 -5.21
CA ILE A 267 9.72 4.68 -6.16
C ILE A 267 9.39 5.22 -7.54
N LYS A 268 10.25 4.90 -8.52
CA LYS A 268 10.02 5.25 -9.93
C LYS A 268 9.13 4.20 -10.60
N GLY A 269 8.26 4.64 -11.49
CA GLY A 269 7.39 3.79 -12.30
C GLY A 269 6.91 4.51 -13.55
N ASP A 270 6.19 3.79 -14.40
CA ASP A 270 5.46 4.37 -15.51
C ASP A 270 4.36 5.29 -14.96
N VAL A 271 3.92 6.23 -15.78
CA VAL A 271 2.94 7.23 -15.38
C VAL A 271 1.63 7.05 -16.14
N HIS A 272 0.53 7.18 -15.44
CA HIS A 272 -0.82 7.30 -16.00
C HIS A 272 -1.24 8.77 -15.98
N ASN A 273 -1.56 9.32 -17.13
CA ASN A 273 -1.98 10.71 -17.26
C ASN A 273 -3.48 10.84 -17.02
N TYR A 274 -3.88 11.87 -16.31
CA TYR A 274 -5.29 12.21 -16.07
C TYR A 274 -5.61 13.66 -16.45
N THR A 275 -6.87 13.90 -16.78
CA THR A 275 -7.44 15.24 -16.92
C THR A 275 -8.88 15.20 -16.42
N LEU A 276 -9.16 16.01 -15.40
CA LEU A 276 -10.46 16.15 -14.78
C LEU A 276 -10.94 17.58 -14.99
N THR A 277 -12.15 17.76 -15.56
CA THR A 277 -12.74 19.08 -15.79
C THR A 277 -14.20 19.05 -15.37
N GLN A 278 -14.55 19.78 -14.31
CA GLN A 278 -15.93 19.94 -13.85
C GLN A 278 -16.10 21.27 -13.08
N GLY A 279 -17.30 21.86 -13.18
CA GLY A 279 -17.64 23.06 -12.40
C GLY A 279 -16.73 24.27 -12.62
N GLY A 280 -16.07 24.37 -13.78
CA GLY A 280 -15.09 25.41 -14.09
C GLY A 280 -13.72 25.19 -13.42
N ILE A 281 -13.46 24.00 -12.88
CA ILE A 281 -12.16 23.56 -12.36
C ILE A 281 -11.59 22.51 -13.31
N THR A 282 -10.32 22.69 -13.67
CA THR A 282 -9.56 21.71 -14.48
C THR A 282 -8.29 21.33 -13.73
N VAL A 283 -8.11 20.03 -13.53
CA VAL A 283 -6.90 19.45 -12.93
C VAL A 283 -6.34 18.41 -13.88
N LYS A 284 -5.06 18.48 -14.16
CA LYS A 284 -4.35 17.55 -15.04
C LYS A 284 -2.99 17.20 -14.46
N GLY A 285 -2.54 16.00 -14.71
CA GLY A 285 -1.25 15.53 -14.22
C GLY A 285 -1.03 14.06 -14.54
N SER A 286 -0.19 13.44 -13.76
CA SER A 286 0.09 12.02 -13.87
C SER A 286 0.24 11.37 -12.48
N VAL A 287 -0.12 10.10 -12.39
CA VAL A 287 0.13 9.26 -11.21
C VAL A 287 1.07 8.13 -11.57
N ASN A 288 1.85 7.70 -10.59
CA ASN A 288 2.80 6.60 -10.74
C ASN A 288 2.05 5.25 -10.69
N GLU A 289 1.98 4.55 -11.83
CA GLU A 289 1.27 3.26 -11.94
C GLU A 289 1.85 2.18 -11.03
N ARG A 290 3.14 2.23 -10.73
CA ARG A 290 3.75 1.25 -9.84
C ARG A 290 3.24 1.39 -8.40
N LEU A 291 3.10 2.62 -7.91
CA LEU A 291 2.48 2.88 -6.60
C LEU A 291 1.05 2.35 -6.57
N MET A 292 0.26 2.56 -7.63
CA MET A 292 -1.11 2.02 -7.72
C MET A 292 -1.13 0.49 -7.65
N LYS A 293 -0.19 -0.18 -8.32
CA LYS A 293 -0.03 -1.65 -8.22
C LYS A 293 0.38 -2.11 -6.81
N MET A 294 1.24 -1.34 -6.14
CA MET A 294 1.67 -1.63 -4.77
C MET A 294 0.51 -1.56 -3.78
N VAL A 295 -0.29 -0.50 -3.84
CA VAL A 295 -1.39 -0.30 -2.88
C VAL A 295 -2.67 -1.05 -3.24
N TYR A 296 -2.75 -1.71 -4.38
CA TYR A 296 -3.97 -2.40 -4.85
C TYR A 296 -4.58 -3.36 -3.83
N LYS A 297 -3.75 -4.10 -3.08
CA LYS A 297 -4.16 -5.04 -2.02
C LYS A 297 -3.66 -4.60 -0.63
N TYR A 298 -3.50 -3.30 -0.43
CA TYR A 298 -3.08 -2.77 0.87
C TYR A 298 -4.09 -3.17 1.96
N PRO A 299 -3.66 -3.42 3.20
CA PRO A 299 -4.60 -3.72 4.27
C PRO A 299 -5.63 -2.62 4.46
N GLN A 300 -6.91 -3.00 4.52
CA GLN A 300 -7.99 -2.05 4.76
C GLN A 300 -7.87 -1.48 6.18
N MET A 301 -7.82 -0.17 6.27
CA MET A 301 -7.73 0.57 7.54
C MET A 301 -8.88 1.59 7.63
N PRO A 302 -9.15 2.22 8.78
CA PRO A 302 -10.17 3.25 8.89
C PRO A 302 -9.95 4.39 7.89
N VAL A 303 -11.04 4.90 7.30
CA VAL A 303 -11.01 5.93 6.23
C VAL A 303 -10.14 7.14 6.58
N PRO A 304 -10.12 7.67 7.83
CA PRO A 304 -9.23 8.77 8.19
C PRO A 304 -7.74 8.48 8.02
N CYS A 305 -7.33 7.21 8.02
CA CYS A 305 -5.92 6.82 7.81
C CYS A 305 -5.47 7.05 6.36
N TYR A 306 -6.37 6.85 5.39
CA TYR A 306 -6.12 7.16 3.99
C TYR A 306 -5.93 8.66 3.77
N ALA A 307 -6.78 9.50 4.39
CA ALA A 307 -6.65 10.96 4.33
C ALA A 307 -5.40 11.53 5.04
N GLN A 308 -4.73 10.74 5.87
CA GLN A 308 -3.46 11.07 6.52
C GLN A 308 -2.24 10.53 5.75
N SER A 309 -2.45 9.71 4.76
CA SER A 309 -1.40 9.06 3.98
C SER A 309 -1.05 9.85 2.73
N VAL A 310 0.22 9.78 2.32
CA VAL A 310 0.74 10.39 1.09
C VAL A 310 1.60 9.37 0.37
N LEU A 311 1.19 8.94 -0.82
CA LEU A 311 1.99 8.02 -1.64
C LEU A 311 3.05 8.78 -2.44
N ASP A 312 2.65 9.91 -3.06
CA ASP A 312 3.50 10.75 -3.89
C ASP A 312 3.24 12.24 -3.62
N ALA A 313 4.21 12.90 -3.00
CA ALA A 313 4.12 14.33 -2.67
C ALA A 313 4.02 15.24 -3.92
N ASN A 314 4.55 14.82 -5.06
CA ASN A 314 4.45 15.61 -6.28
C ASN A 314 3.01 15.63 -6.82
N THR A 315 2.37 14.47 -6.84
CA THR A 315 0.95 14.35 -7.24
C THR A 315 0.06 15.23 -6.35
N HIS A 316 0.23 15.17 -5.02
CA HIS A 316 -0.52 16.05 -4.11
C HIS A 316 -0.30 17.52 -4.44
N ARG A 317 0.96 17.96 -4.48
CA ARG A 317 1.30 19.36 -4.73
C ARG A 317 0.74 19.85 -6.06
N GLU A 318 0.88 19.09 -7.15
CA GLU A 318 0.38 19.49 -8.47
C GLU A 318 -1.13 19.68 -8.51
N VAL A 319 -1.89 18.78 -7.87
CA VAL A 319 -3.35 18.89 -7.75
C VAL A 319 -3.74 20.12 -6.92
N GLU A 320 -3.12 20.27 -5.74
CA GLU A 320 -3.40 21.33 -4.78
C GLU A 320 -3.09 22.72 -5.37
N GLU A 321 -1.94 22.88 -6.05
CA GLU A 321 -1.56 24.14 -6.71
C GLU A 321 -2.55 24.52 -7.83
N GLN A 322 -2.98 23.57 -8.65
CA GLN A 322 -3.95 23.81 -9.73
C GLN A 322 -5.32 24.20 -9.18
N ILE A 323 -5.81 23.53 -8.14
CA ILE A 323 -7.07 23.87 -7.48
C ILE A 323 -6.96 25.25 -6.83
N LYS A 324 -5.89 25.50 -6.07
CA LYS A 324 -5.62 26.78 -5.41
C LYS A 324 -5.62 27.94 -6.40
N ALA A 325 -5.01 27.76 -7.58
CA ALA A 325 -4.98 28.79 -8.61
C ALA A 325 -6.37 29.13 -9.20
N GLN A 326 -7.33 28.21 -9.14
CA GLN A 326 -8.66 28.37 -9.76
C GLN A 326 -9.75 28.79 -8.78
N ILE A 327 -9.65 28.41 -7.50
CA ILE A 327 -10.66 28.74 -6.49
C ILE A 327 -10.13 29.63 -5.36
N GLY A 328 -8.81 29.82 -5.26
CA GLY A 328 -8.18 30.54 -4.17
C GLY A 328 -8.05 29.73 -2.89
N THR A 329 -7.64 30.41 -1.82
CA THR A 329 -7.41 29.80 -0.49
C THR A 329 -8.36 30.35 0.56
N GLU A 330 -9.26 31.26 0.19
CA GLU A 330 -10.22 31.89 1.11
C GLU A 330 -11.23 30.87 1.59
N VAL A 331 -11.38 30.78 2.93
CA VAL A 331 -12.34 29.90 3.58
C VAL A 331 -13.70 30.58 3.60
N ASN A 332 -14.53 30.25 2.62
CA ASN A 332 -15.92 30.69 2.53
C ASN A 332 -16.80 29.60 1.91
N LEU A 333 -18.10 29.70 2.13
CA LEU A 333 -19.06 28.70 1.64
C LEU A 333 -19.03 28.53 0.11
N GLY A 334 -18.77 29.61 -0.63
CA GLY A 334 -18.68 29.57 -2.09
C GLY A 334 -17.52 28.70 -2.59
N ASN A 335 -16.34 28.87 -2.05
CA ASN A 335 -15.16 28.10 -2.45
C ASN A 335 -15.25 26.64 -2.00
N VAL A 336 -15.75 26.40 -0.78
CA VAL A 336 -16.00 25.05 -0.26
C VAL A 336 -17.00 24.30 -1.14
N ASN A 337 -18.10 24.93 -1.53
CA ASN A 337 -19.10 24.33 -2.41
C ASN A 337 -18.58 24.12 -3.85
N ARG A 338 -17.77 25.02 -4.38
CA ARG A 338 -17.14 24.83 -5.70
C ARG A 338 -16.24 23.59 -5.72
N LEU A 339 -15.44 23.44 -4.66
CA LEU A 339 -14.58 22.25 -4.51
C LEU A 339 -15.41 20.98 -4.32
N LEU A 340 -16.47 21.01 -3.50
CA LEU A 340 -17.38 19.89 -3.32
C LEU A 340 -18.03 19.50 -4.64
N HIS A 341 -18.56 20.45 -5.40
CA HIS A 341 -19.18 20.18 -6.69
C HIS A 341 -18.18 19.56 -7.69
N PHE A 342 -16.93 20.04 -7.70
CA PHE A 342 -15.86 19.44 -8.51
C PHE A 342 -15.66 17.97 -8.13
N VAL A 343 -15.43 17.66 -6.84
CA VAL A 343 -15.18 16.29 -6.37
C VAL A 343 -16.36 15.36 -6.64
N GLN A 344 -17.59 15.83 -6.43
CA GLN A 344 -18.79 15.02 -6.67
C GLN A 344 -19.04 14.74 -8.15
N SER A 345 -18.61 15.62 -9.06
CA SER A 345 -18.97 15.55 -10.48
C SER A 345 -17.84 15.13 -11.41
N ALA A 346 -16.58 15.23 -10.95
CA ALA A 346 -15.41 14.90 -11.78
C ALA A 346 -15.18 13.39 -11.95
N PHE A 347 -15.77 12.57 -11.07
CA PHE A 347 -15.58 11.13 -11.05
C PHE A 347 -16.89 10.40 -11.26
N ALA A 348 -16.87 9.34 -12.06
CA ALA A 348 -18.00 8.42 -12.17
C ALA A 348 -18.18 7.67 -10.86
N TYR A 349 -19.43 7.31 -10.53
CA TYR A 349 -19.74 6.53 -9.33
C TYR A 349 -19.80 5.03 -9.64
N ALA A 350 -19.16 4.23 -8.83
CA ALA A 350 -19.42 2.79 -8.69
C ALA A 350 -19.00 2.36 -7.30
N THR A 351 -19.67 1.35 -6.76
CA THR A 351 -19.24 0.71 -5.54
C THR A 351 -17.99 -0.14 -5.77
N ASP A 352 -17.23 -0.38 -4.73
CA ASP A 352 -16.05 -1.24 -4.76
C ASP A 352 -16.37 -2.67 -5.22
N ASP A 353 -17.53 -3.20 -4.81
CA ASP A 353 -17.99 -4.54 -5.20
C ASP A 353 -18.21 -4.63 -6.73
N GLU A 354 -18.77 -3.57 -7.34
CA GLU A 354 -18.97 -3.48 -8.79
C GLU A 354 -17.65 -3.33 -9.57
N GLN A 355 -16.65 -2.68 -8.97
CA GLN A 355 -15.39 -2.35 -9.65
C GLN A 355 -14.29 -3.39 -9.39
N PHE A 356 -14.15 -3.91 -8.17
CA PHE A 356 -13.07 -4.78 -7.74
C PHE A 356 -13.53 -6.14 -7.22
N GLY A 357 -14.79 -6.29 -6.84
CA GLY A 357 -15.31 -7.48 -6.18
C GLY A 357 -14.88 -7.62 -4.71
N PHE A 358 -14.36 -6.57 -4.13
CA PHE A 358 -14.00 -6.47 -2.71
C PHE A 358 -13.88 -5.00 -2.29
N GLU A 359 -14.11 -4.71 -1.02
CA GLU A 359 -13.98 -3.39 -0.41
C GLU A 359 -12.55 -2.84 -0.53
N LYS A 360 -12.37 -1.65 -1.13
CA LYS A 360 -11.07 -1.06 -1.44
C LYS A 360 -11.07 0.47 -1.32
N PRO A 361 -11.03 1.03 -0.11
CA PRO A 361 -10.90 2.46 0.05
C PRO A 361 -9.61 3.00 -0.60
N TYR A 362 -9.68 4.19 -1.20
CA TYR A 362 -8.59 4.77 -1.97
C TYR A 362 -7.68 5.68 -1.15
N PHE A 363 -6.40 5.60 -1.44
CA PHE A 363 -5.50 6.72 -1.21
C PHE A 363 -5.81 7.87 -2.16
N PHE A 364 -5.37 9.08 -1.82
CA PHE A 364 -5.62 10.29 -2.61
C PHE A 364 -5.29 10.10 -4.10
N GLU A 365 -4.14 9.48 -4.40
CA GLU A 365 -3.63 9.28 -5.74
C GLU A 365 -4.44 8.24 -6.53
N GLU A 366 -5.05 7.27 -5.86
CA GLU A 366 -5.85 6.24 -6.52
C GLU A 366 -7.12 6.81 -7.16
N LEU A 367 -7.69 7.88 -6.58
CA LEU A 367 -8.83 8.56 -7.20
C LEU A 367 -8.49 9.19 -8.56
N LEU A 368 -7.23 9.54 -8.78
CA LEU A 368 -6.74 10.09 -10.05
C LEU A 368 -6.39 9.00 -11.07
N TYR A 369 -6.33 7.75 -10.62
CA TYR A 369 -5.95 6.60 -11.44
C TYR A 369 -7.15 5.76 -11.89
N TYR A 370 -8.07 5.46 -10.98
CA TYR A 370 -9.23 4.63 -11.29
C TYR A 370 -10.35 5.46 -11.92
N PRO A 371 -11.11 4.88 -12.88
CA PRO A 371 -12.14 5.62 -13.62
C PRO A 371 -13.40 5.92 -12.79
N LYS A 372 -13.59 5.21 -11.68
CA LYS A 372 -14.77 5.30 -10.82
C LYS A 372 -14.36 5.24 -9.36
N CYS A 373 -15.24 5.71 -8.49
CA CYS A 373 -15.03 5.75 -7.05
C CYS A 373 -16.40 5.81 -6.33
N ASP A 374 -16.41 5.60 -5.04
CA ASP A 374 -17.61 5.75 -4.22
C ASP A 374 -17.51 6.87 -3.17
N CYS A 375 -18.26 6.77 -2.06
CA CYS A 375 -18.44 7.89 -1.15
C CYS A 375 -17.19 8.13 -0.27
N GLU A 376 -16.53 7.10 0.23
CA GLU A 376 -15.34 7.22 1.08
C GLU A 376 -14.14 7.73 0.30
N ASP A 377 -13.96 7.31 -0.95
CA ASP A 377 -12.89 7.77 -1.81
C ASP A 377 -12.98 9.28 -2.07
N ARG A 378 -14.19 9.74 -2.42
CA ARG A 378 -14.49 11.16 -2.59
C ARG A 378 -14.29 11.94 -1.30
N SER A 379 -14.68 11.36 -0.17
CA SER A 379 -14.55 11.98 1.15
C SER A 379 -13.09 12.13 1.54
N VAL A 380 -12.23 11.13 1.32
CA VAL A 380 -10.77 11.19 1.52
C VAL A 380 -10.16 12.31 0.68
N PHE A 381 -10.47 12.34 -0.61
CA PHE A 381 -9.95 13.33 -1.55
C PHE A 381 -10.37 14.76 -1.19
N TYR A 382 -11.67 14.94 -0.91
CA TYR A 382 -12.24 16.23 -0.53
C TYR A 382 -11.69 16.76 0.79
N ALA A 383 -11.65 15.91 1.82
CA ALA A 383 -11.10 16.27 3.13
C ALA A 383 -9.62 16.68 3.05
N THR A 384 -8.84 15.96 2.23
CA THR A 384 -7.43 16.28 1.99
C THR A 384 -7.28 17.64 1.30
N LEU A 385 -8.05 17.90 0.26
CA LEU A 385 -8.02 19.18 -0.45
C LEU A 385 -8.49 20.37 0.41
N LEU A 386 -9.55 20.20 1.18
CA LEU A 386 -10.01 21.24 2.13
C LEU A 386 -8.90 21.63 3.09
N ARG A 387 -8.22 20.66 3.68
CA ARG A 387 -7.13 20.90 4.62
C ARG A 387 -5.92 21.54 3.95
N ASN A 388 -5.48 21.01 2.82
CA ASN A 388 -4.20 21.38 2.22
C ASN A 388 -4.29 22.66 1.36
N VAL A 389 -5.42 22.90 0.69
CA VAL A 389 -5.63 24.08 -0.16
C VAL A 389 -6.11 25.29 0.64
N MET A 390 -7.08 25.08 1.54
CA MET A 390 -7.77 26.18 2.25
C MET A 390 -7.44 26.23 3.75
N GLY A 391 -6.78 25.23 4.33
CA GLY A 391 -6.57 25.14 5.77
C GLY A 391 -7.85 24.94 6.59
N VAL A 392 -8.89 24.39 5.98
CA VAL A 392 -10.21 24.19 6.63
C VAL A 392 -10.16 22.98 7.55
N ASN A 393 -10.57 23.19 8.79
CA ASN A 393 -10.82 22.07 9.71
C ASN A 393 -12.02 21.25 9.22
N ASN A 394 -11.80 19.97 9.10
CA ASN A 394 -12.81 19.04 8.62
C ASN A 394 -12.67 17.68 9.33
N HIS A 395 -13.74 16.89 9.33
CA HIS A 395 -13.76 15.54 9.87
C HIS A 395 -14.50 14.61 8.92
N LEU A 396 -13.99 13.40 8.78
CA LEU A 396 -14.69 12.32 8.12
C LEU A 396 -15.74 11.74 9.07
N ILE A 397 -16.99 11.59 8.59
CA ILE A 397 -18.10 11.08 9.36
C ILE A 397 -18.64 9.82 8.68
N ASN A 398 -18.56 8.71 9.41
CA ASN A 398 -19.07 7.43 8.94
C ASN A 398 -20.52 7.21 9.38
N PHE A 399 -21.40 7.01 8.42
CA PHE A 399 -22.77 6.56 8.60
C PHE A 399 -22.93 5.11 8.11
N PRO A 400 -23.97 4.39 8.52
CA PRO A 400 -24.23 3.09 7.94
C PRO A 400 -24.37 3.15 6.40
N GLY A 401 -23.37 2.59 5.69
CA GLY A 401 -23.33 2.56 4.23
C GLY A 401 -23.02 3.89 3.55
N HIS A 402 -22.47 4.86 4.27
CA HIS A 402 -22.11 6.15 3.70
C HIS A 402 -21.00 6.86 4.48
N GLU A 403 -20.06 7.46 3.78
CA GLU A 403 -19.03 8.33 4.34
C GLU A 403 -19.20 9.75 3.82
N CYS A 404 -19.07 10.75 4.68
CA CYS A 404 -19.11 12.16 4.30
C CYS A 404 -18.11 13.01 5.06
N VAL A 405 -18.02 14.30 4.72
CA VAL A 405 -17.09 15.26 5.33
C VAL A 405 -17.87 16.39 6.00
N SER A 406 -17.65 16.60 7.29
CA SER A 406 -18.05 17.81 7.98
C SER A 406 -17.00 18.91 7.80
N VAL A 407 -17.46 20.14 7.67
CA VAL A 407 -16.60 21.31 7.41
C VAL A 407 -16.90 22.40 8.43
N SER A 408 -15.85 22.95 9.05
CA SER A 408 -15.99 24.08 9.99
C SER A 408 -15.84 25.42 9.25
N LEU A 409 -16.92 26.21 9.23
CA LEU A 409 -16.96 27.55 8.60
C LEU A 409 -17.33 28.60 9.65
N PRO A 410 -16.35 29.12 10.43
CA PRO A 410 -16.62 29.87 11.65
C PRO A 410 -17.31 31.24 11.45
N ASN A 411 -17.31 31.79 10.23
CA ASN A 411 -17.83 33.13 9.93
C ASN A 411 -19.04 33.12 8.97
N GLU A 412 -19.66 31.95 8.76
CA GLU A 412 -20.75 31.83 7.79
C GLU A 412 -22.07 31.48 8.48
N ASN A 413 -23.14 32.22 8.13
CA ASN A 413 -24.51 31.83 8.49
C ASN A 413 -24.98 30.73 7.53
N ILE A 414 -24.88 29.48 7.97
CA ILE A 414 -25.25 28.34 7.18
C ILE A 414 -26.69 27.94 7.49
N LEU A 415 -27.56 27.95 6.47
CA LEU A 415 -28.88 27.36 6.53
C LEU A 415 -28.76 25.89 6.12
N GLY A 416 -28.98 24.97 7.05
CA GLY A 416 -28.88 23.53 6.79
C GLY A 416 -28.84 22.69 8.06
N SER A 417 -28.66 21.40 7.90
CA SER A 417 -28.40 20.48 9.01
C SER A 417 -26.95 20.59 9.44
N PHE A 418 -26.71 20.82 10.72
CA PHE A 418 -25.38 20.81 11.31
C PHE A 418 -25.39 19.96 12.58
N TYR A 419 -24.24 19.43 12.91
CA TYR A 419 -24.02 18.68 14.15
C TYR A 419 -23.28 19.59 15.12
N GLU A 420 -23.81 19.76 16.32
CA GLU A 420 -23.08 20.33 17.44
C GLU A 420 -22.22 19.24 18.08
N ASN A 421 -20.96 19.58 18.34
CA ASN A 421 -20.06 18.68 19.08
C ASN A 421 -20.32 18.74 20.58
#